data_df2933f43de93d7f05eda30edee28392
#
_entry.id   df2933f43de93d7f05eda30edee28392
#
_cell.length_a   1.000
_cell.length_b   1.000
_cell.length_c   1.000
_cell.angle_alpha   90.00
_cell.angle_beta   90.00
_cell.angle_gamma   90.00
#
_symmetry.space_group_name_H-M   'P 1'
#
loop_
_entity.id
_entity.type
_entity.pdbx_description
1 polymer ?
#
loop_
_entity_poly.entity_id
_entity_poly.type
_entity_poly.pdbx_seq_one_letter_code
_entity_poly.pdbx_strand_id
1 'polypeptide(L)'
;MASLSLKKNEDVTKKLGKVLPEVNFEVGEILRILEGSKLFKVIIDQKSYPKMYETFGKNNIIDQNKKIGMIEMTYPDILKKTPGVFSAISTELGENDISIIDALICSNEHILLVDETDLLKAFEILYNMCN
;
A
#
# COMPACT_ATOMS: atom_id res chain seq x y z
N MET A 1 -9.19 0.13 2.39
CA MET A 1 -7.86 0.72 2.65
C MET A 1 -7.86 2.18 2.25
N ALA A 2 -7.04 2.96 2.90
CA ALA A 2 -6.88 4.36 2.57
C ALA A 2 -5.39 4.73 2.60
N SER A 3 -5.04 5.79 1.89
CA SER A 3 -3.68 6.32 1.93
C SER A 3 -3.67 7.82 2.19
N LEU A 4 -2.61 8.27 2.84
CA LEU A 4 -2.31 9.67 3.05
C LEU A 4 -0.90 9.95 2.56
N SER A 5 -0.76 10.96 1.71
CA SER A 5 0.55 11.49 1.35
C SER A 5 0.83 12.69 2.24
N LEU A 6 1.92 12.62 2.98
CA LEU A 6 2.25 13.58 4.04
C LEU A 6 3.50 14.37 3.69
N LYS A 7 3.54 15.61 4.15
CA LYS A 7 4.76 16.44 4.04
C LYS A 7 5.90 15.80 4.80
N LYS A 8 7.08 15.85 4.24
CA LYS A 8 8.28 15.32 4.87
C LYS A 8 8.93 16.40 5.72
N ASN A 9 8.46 16.52 6.96
CA ASN A 9 8.95 17.50 7.92
C ASN A 9 9.13 16.86 9.32
N GLU A 10 9.67 17.64 10.24
CA GLU A 10 9.97 17.15 11.59
C GLU A 10 8.70 16.78 12.37
N ASP A 11 7.65 17.56 12.23
CA ASP A 11 6.38 17.29 12.91
C ASP A 11 5.78 15.95 12.49
N VAL A 12 5.73 15.70 11.18
CA VAL A 12 5.25 14.42 10.64
C VAL A 12 6.12 13.26 11.08
N THR A 13 7.43 13.43 11.05
CA THR A 13 8.38 12.39 11.47
C THR A 13 8.14 11.98 12.92
N LYS A 14 7.96 12.94 13.80
CA LYS A 14 7.67 12.67 15.23
C LYS A 14 6.33 11.95 15.40
N LYS A 15 5.31 12.38 14.67
CA LYS A 15 3.98 11.76 14.73
C LYS A 15 3.97 10.34 14.22
N LEU A 16 4.72 10.05 13.17
CA LEU A 16 4.88 8.68 12.67
C LEU A 16 5.48 7.76 13.74
N GLY A 17 6.49 8.24 14.46
CA GLY A 17 7.12 7.49 15.55
C GLY A 17 6.17 7.19 16.70
N LYS A 18 5.18 8.04 16.94
CA LYS A 18 4.16 7.82 17.97
C LYS A 18 3.04 6.89 17.54
N VAL A 19 2.69 6.94 16.27
CA VAL A 19 1.57 6.16 15.72
C VAL A 19 1.94 4.70 15.57
N LEU A 20 3.14 4.42 15.10
CA LEU A 20 3.57 3.05 14.80
C LEU A 20 3.40 2.08 15.98
N PRO A 21 3.79 2.41 17.21
CA PRO A 21 3.59 1.50 18.34
C PRO A 21 2.11 1.30 18.73
N GLU A 22 1.22 2.18 18.33
CA GLU A 22 -0.20 2.13 18.68
C GLU A 22 -1.02 1.22 17.76
N VAL A 23 -0.45 0.77 16.65
CA VAL A 23 -1.16 -0.08 15.68
C VAL A 23 -1.34 -1.47 16.27
N ASN A 24 -2.56 -1.94 16.28
CA ASN A 24 -2.89 -3.28 16.75
C ASN A 24 -3.16 -4.20 15.57
N PHE A 25 -2.11 -4.92 15.15
CA PHE A 25 -2.19 -5.83 14.02
C PHE A 25 -3.09 -7.05 14.29
N GLU A 26 -3.30 -7.40 15.55
CA GLU A 26 -4.14 -8.55 15.92
C GLU A 26 -5.63 -8.31 15.63
N VAL A 27 -6.08 -7.04 15.72
CA VAL A 27 -7.47 -6.69 15.40
C VAL A 27 -7.63 -6.20 13.96
N GLY A 28 -6.65 -6.44 13.13
CA GLY A 28 -6.72 -6.11 11.70
C GLY A 28 -6.35 -4.68 11.33
N GLU A 29 -5.79 -3.92 12.26
CA GLU A 29 -5.26 -2.61 11.92
C GLU A 29 -4.02 -2.76 11.06
N ILE A 30 -3.89 -1.92 10.04
CA ILE A 30 -2.81 -1.98 9.07
C ILE A 30 -2.12 -0.63 9.02
N LEU A 31 -0.80 -0.66 9.01
CA LEU A 31 0.01 0.53 8.78
C LEU A 31 1.21 0.15 7.91
N ARG A 32 1.32 0.80 6.77
CA ARG A 32 2.49 0.72 5.89
C ARG A 32 3.01 2.13 5.68
N ILE A 33 4.31 2.30 5.81
CA ILE A 33 4.95 3.61 5.67
C ILE A 33 5.97 3.52 4.55
N LEU A 34 5.86 4.41 3.57
CA LEU A 34 6.84 4.56 2.50
C LEU A 34 7.49 5.94 2.63
N GLU A 35 8.79 5.98 2.58
CA GLU A 35 9.55 7.22 2.60
C GLU A 35 10.05 7.54 1.19
N GLY A 36 9.51 8.61 0.61
CA GLY A 36 10.03 9.17 -0.62
C GLY A 36 11.02 10.29 -0.33
N SER A 37 11.63 10.83 -1.36
CA SER A 37 12.55 11.96 -1.21
C SER A 37 11.86 13.25 -0.77
N LYS A 38 10.57 13.40 -1.09
CA LYS A 38 9.81 14.63 -0.84
C LYS A 38 8.59 14.47 0.05
N LEU A 39 8.16 13.23 0.28
CA LEU A 39 6.97 12.95 1.07
C LEU A 39 7.06 11.60 1.77
N PHE A 40 6.21 11.43 2.78
CA PHE A 40 5.88 10.12 3.30
C PHE A 40 4.52 9.71 2.75
N LYS A 41 4.33 8.43 2.52
CA LYS A 41 3.02 7.87 2.23
C LYS A 41 2.67 6.83 3.29
N VAL A 42 1.50 6.94 3.88
CA VAL A 42 0.99 5.94 4.82
C VAL A 42 -0.22 5.25 4.22
N ILE A 43 -0.27 3.94 4.38
CA ILE A 43 -1.38 3.10 3.93
C ILE A 43 -1.98 2.48 5.18
N ILE A 44 -3.26 2.68 5.37
CA ILE A 44 -3.96 2.32 6.61
C ILE A 44 -5.29 1.65 6.30
N ASP A 45 -5.79 0.91 7.29
CA ASP A 45 -7.13 0.37 7.21
C ASP A 45 -8.16 1.51 7.27
N GLN A 46 -9.33 1.26 6.72
CA GLN A 46 -10.39 2.27 6.61
C GLN A 46 -10.83 2.81 7.96
N LYS A 47 -10.86 1.96 8.98
CA LYS A 47 -11.28 2.36 10.33
C LYS A 47 -10.33 3.37 10.98
N SER A 48 -9.04 3.26 10.69
CA SER A 48 -8.02 4.13 11.26
C SER A 48 -7.90 5.48 10.56
N TYR A 49 -8.52 5.62 9.40
CA TYR A 49 -8.38 6.84 8.59
C TYR A 49 -8.75 8.13 9.32
N PRO A 50 -9.93 8.24 9.99
CA PRO A 50 -10.29 9.49 10.65
C PRO A 50 -9.30 9.90 11.73
N LYS A 51 -8.84 8.94 12.54
CA LYS A 51 -7.86 9.19 13.60
C LYS A 51 -6.52 9.65 13.03
N MET A 52 -6.07 9.00 11.96
CA MET A 52 -4.81 9.36 11.30
C MET A 52 -4.87 10.73 10.65
N TYR A 53 -5.98 11.03 9.98
CA TYR A 53 -6.18 12.33 9.38
C TYR A 53 -6.09 13.45 10.43
N GLU A 54 -6.75 13.25 11.57
CA GLU A 54 -6.72 14.20 12.67
C GLU A 54 -5.33 14.31 13.30
N THR A 55 -4.66 13.19 13.48
CA THR A 55 -3.33 13.14 14.09
C THR A 55 -2.29 13.94 13.29
N PHE A 56 -2.25 13.76 11.99
CA PHE A 56 -1.29 14.48 11.15
C PHE A 56 -1.71 15.92 10.88
N GLY A 57 -3.01 16.16 10.78
CA GLY A 57 -3.56 17.49 10.54
C GLY A 57 -3.58 17.86 9.07
N LYS A 58 -4.60 18.60 8.69
CA LYS A 58 -4.86 19.01 7.30
C LYS A 58 -3.65 19.66 6.62
N ASN A 59 -2.89 20.48 7.37
CA ASN A 59 -1.76 21.22 6.80
C ASN A 59 -0.58 20.33 6.40
N ASN A 60 -0.50 19.14 6.96
CA ASN A 60 0.55 18.17 6.65
C ASN A 60 0.15 17.18 5.55
N ILE A 61 -1.12 17.17 5.16
CA ILE A 61 -1.65 16.22 4.19
C ILE A 61 -1.59 16.84 2.80
N ILE A 62 -0.80 16.23 1.91
CA ILE A 62 -0.66 16.66 0.52
C ILE A 62 -1.77 16.07 -0.33
N ASP A 63 -2.06 14.78 -0.11
CA ASP A 63 -3.05 14.04 -0.89
C ASP A 63 -3.61 12.88 -0.07
N GLN A 64 -4.78 12.40 -0.45
CA GLN A 64 -5.46 11.30 0.22
C GLN A 64 -6.25 10.47 -0.78
N ASN A 65 -6.36 9.18 -0.51
CA ASN A 65 -7.19 8.27 -1.29
C ASN A 65 -7.85 7.27 -0.35
N LYS A 66 -9.18 7.28 -0.32
CA LYS A 66 -9.98 6.38 0.53
C LYS A 66 -10.50 5.15 -0.19
N LYS A 67 -10.19 5.03 -1.49
CA LYS A 67 -10.76 3.98 -2.35
C LYS A 67 -9.68 3.06 -2.88
N ILE A 68 -8.92 2.47 -1.99
CA ILE A 68 -7.81 1.60 -2.34
C ILE A 68 -8.13 0.16 -1.98
N GLY A 69 -7.92 -0.75 -2.93
CA GLY A 69 -7.87 -2.18 -2.70
C GLY A 69 -6.43 -2.64 -2.58
N MET A 70 -6.15 -3.56 -1.67
CA MET A 70 -4.82 -4.10 -1.44
C MET A 70 -4.80 -5.59 -1.73
N ILE A 71 -3.80 -6.03 -2.49
CA ILE A 71 -3.56 -7.45 -2.77
C ILE A 71 -2.16 -7.78 -2.28
N GLU A 72 -2.05 -8.81 -1.45
CA GLU A 72 -0.77 -9.33 -1.01
C GLU A 72 -0.50 -10.64 -1.74
N MET A 73 0.73 -10.77 -2.26
CA MET A 73 1.18 -11.97 -2.94
C MET A 73 2.49 -12.44 -2.32
N THR A 74 2.55 -13.71 -1.94
CA THR A 74 3.76 -14.32 -1.41
C THR A 74 4.26 -15.39 -2.37
N TYR A 75 5.53 -15.38 -2.66
CA TYR A 75 6.16 -16.32 -3.59
C TYR A 75 7.08 -17.29 -2.87
N PRO A 76 7.36 -18.48 -3.49
CA PRO A 76 8.46 -19.31 -3.02
C PRO A 76 9.80 -18.55 -3.08
N ASP A 77 10.71 -18.87 -2.16
CA ASP A 77 12.00 -18.17 -2.04
C ASP A 77 12.82 -18.17 -3.34
N ILE A 78 12.67 -19.19 -4.16
CA ILE A 78 13.39 -19.27 -5.43
C ILE A 78 13.05 -18.10 -6.37
N LEU A 79 11.85 -17.55 -6.25
CA LEU A 79 11.42 -16.45 -7.10
C LEU A 79 11.92 -15.07 -6.66
N LYS A 80 12.50 -14.95 -5.46
CA LYS A 80 13.08 -13.68 -4.99
C LYS A 80 14.13 -13.13 -5.94
N LYS A 81 14.91 -14.00 -6.53
CA LYS A 81 16.01 -13.63 -7.42
C LYS A 81 15.69 -13.90 -8.88
N THR A 82 14.45 -14.25 -9.19
CA THR A 82 14.03 -14.52 -10.56
C THR A 82 13.67 -13.20 -11.25
N PRO A 83 14.39 -12.80 -12.31
CA PRO A 83 14.07 -11.58 -13.02
C PRO A 83 12.67 -11.61 -13.64
N GLY A 84 12.02 -10.46 -13.70
CA GLY A 84 10.78 -10.31 -14.45
C GLY A 84 9.50 -10.72 -13.74
N VAL A 85 9.54 -11.13 -12.47
CA VAL A 85 8.31 -11.51 -11.74
C VAL A 85 7.35 -10.32 -11.65
N PHE A 86 7.82 -9.17 -11.19
CA PHE A 86 6.99 -7.97 -11.11
C PHE A 86 6.56 -7.48 -12.49
N SER A 87 7.44 -7.57 -13.47
CA SER A 87 7.13 -7.18 -14.85
C SER A 87 5.98 -8.03 -15.41
N ALA A 88 5.99 -9.33 -15.19
CA ALA A 88 4.91 -10.21 -15.63
C ALA A 88 3.58 -9.83 -15.00
N ILE A 89 3.58 -9.55 -13.70
CA ILE A 89 2.37 -9.13 -12.96
C ILE A 89 1.84 -7.80 -13.50
N SER A 90 2.70 -6.80 -13.61
CA SER A 90 2.28 -5.47 -14.04
C SER A 90 1.81 -5.46 -15.50
N THR A 91 2.43 -6.26 -16.35
CA THR A 91 2.01 -6.40 -17.75
C THR A 91 0.62 -7.01 -17.84
N GLU A 92 0.38 -8.08 -17.11
CA GLU A 92 -0.92 -8.75 -17.11
C GLU A 92 -2.04 -7.83 -16.63
N LEU A 93 -1.81 -7.10 -15.54
CA LEU A 93 -2.78 -6.13 -15.05
C LEU A 93 -3.00 -5.00 -16.05
N GLY A 94 -1.94 -4.47 -16.64
CA GLY A 94 -2.03 -3.40 -17.63
C GLY A 94 -2.79 -3.81 -18.87
N GLU A 95 -2.62 -5.03 -19.35
CA GLU A 95 -3.37 -5.57 -20.50
C GLU A 95 -4.88 -5.70 -20.22
N ASN A 96 -5.26 -5.73 -18.96
CA ASN A 96 -6.64 -5.77 -18.51
C ASN A 96 -7.15 -4.42 -18.01
N ASP A 97 -6.46 -3.34 -18.37
CA ASP A 97 -6.82 -1.96 -18.02
C ASP A 97 -6.85 -1.68 -16.51
N ILE A 98 -6.03 -2.38 -15.74
CA ILE A 98 -5.91 -2.15 -14.31
C ILE A 98 -4.60 -1.40 -14.04
N SER A 99 -4.73 -0.22 -13.43
CA SER A 99 -3.58 0.58 -13.01
C SER A 99 -3.13 0.17 -11.62
N ILE A 100 -1.83 -0.01 -11.44
CA ILE A 100 -1.24 -0.18 -10.12
C ILE A 100 -1.00 1.21 -9.55
N ILE A 101 -1.67 1.52 -8.44
CA ILE A 101 -1.51 2.82 -7.76
C ILE A 101 -0.15 2.88 -7.06
N ASP A 102 0.19 1.82 -6.34
CA ASP A 102 1.45 1.66 -5.64
C ASP A 102 1.80 0.19 -5.54
N ALA A 103 3.09 -0.07 -5.38
CA ALA A 103 3.59 -1.41 -5.17
C ALA A 103 4.73 -1.39 -4.16
N LEU A 104 4.70 -2.34 -3.23
CA LEU A 104 5.76 -2.55 -2.26
C LEU A 104 6.30 -3.96 -2.45
N ILE A 105 7.61 -4.08 -2.52
CA ILE A 105 8.27 -5.36 -2.65
C ILE A 105 9.12 -5.58 -1.41
N CYS A 106 8.71 -6.55 -0.60
CA CYS A 106 9.41 -6.92 0.63
C CYS A 106 9.85 -8.38 0.50
N SER A 107 11.10 -8.60 0.10
CA SER A 107 11.62 -9.94 -0.08
C SER A 107 10.80 -10.73 -1.12
N ASN A 108 10.11 -11.82 -0.72
CA ASN A 108 9.25 -12.61 -1.59
C ASN A 108 7.77 -12.25 -1.47
N GLU A 109 7.49 -11.09 -0.93
CA GLU A 109 6.12 -10.59 -0.75
C GLU A 109 5.93 -9.33 -1.58
N HIS A 110 4.90 -9.32 -2.41
CA HIS A 110 4.48 -8.15 -3.16
C HIS A 110 3.14 -7.65 -2.62
N ILE A 111 3.08 -6.36 -2.35
CA ILE A 111 1.84 -5.71 -1.93
C ILE A 111 1.47 -4.74 -3.05
N LEU A 112 0.31 -4.96 -3.65
CA LEU A 112 -0.17 -4.14 -4.76
C LEU A 112 -1.39 -3.35 -4.34
N LEU A 113 -1.40 -2.08 -4.68
CA LEU A 113 -2.54 -1.20 -4.44
C LEU A 113 -3.17 -0.84 -5.78
N VAL A 114 -4.46 -1.07 -5.87
CA VAL A 114 -5.28 -0.76 -7.04
C VAL A 114 -6.50 0.04 -6.60
N ASP A 115 -7.24 0.62 -7.54
CA ASP A 115 -8.53 1.20 -7.21
C ASP A 115 -9.45 0.10 -6.66
N GLU A 116 -10.24 0.41 -5.64
CA GLU A 116 -11.09 -0.61 -5.02
C GLU A 116 -12.11 -1.20 -5.99
N THR A 117 -12.50 -0.46 -7.03
CA THR A 117 -13.41 -0.97 -8.06
C THR A 117 -12.77 -2.05 -8.92
N ASP A 118 -11.44 -2.07 -9.00
CA ASP A 118 -10.68 -3.05 -9.76
C ASP A 118 -10.21 -4.24 -8.91
N LEU A 119 -10.43 -4.20 -7.61
CA LEU A 119 -9.84 -5.17 -6.67
C LEU A 119 -10.20 -6.61 -7.01
N LEU A 120 -11.48 -6.91 -7.23
CA LEU A 120 -11.92 -8.27 -7.50
C LEU A 120 -11.37 -8.78 -8.83
N LYS A 121 -11.41 -7.95 -9.86
CA LYS A 121 -10.88 -8.30 -11.19
C LYS A 121 -9.37 -8.54 -11.12
N ALA A 122 -8.64 -7.67 -10.43
CA ALA A 122 -7.20 -7.81 -10.25
C ALA A 122 -6.87 -9.11 -9.50
N PHE A 123 -7.60 -9.40 -8.44
CA PHE A 123 -7.42 -10.63 -7.67
C PHE A 123 -7.61 -11.86 -8.55
N GLU A 124 -8.67 -11.91 -9.35
CA GLU A 124 -8.94 -13.03 -10.24
C GLU A 124 -7.82 -13.25 -11.26
N ILE A 125 -7.32 -12.16 -11.87
CA ILE A 125 -6.24 -12.22 -12.83
C ILE A 125 -4.97 -12.80 -12.18
N LEU A 126 -4.61 -12.28 -11.03
CA LEU A 126 -3.39 -12.71 -10.32
C LEU A 126 -3.53 -14.14 -9.81
N TYR A 127 -4.69 -14.52 -9.30
CA TYR A 127 -4.98 -15.87 -8.87
C TYR A 127 -4.78 -16.87 -10.02
N ASN A 128 -5.29 -16.54 -11.21
CA ASN A 128 -5.14 -17.39 -12.39
C ASN A 128 -3.69 -17.49 -12.88
N MET A 129 -2.90 -16.43 -12.70
CA MET A 129 -1.47 -16.48 -13.02
C MET A 129 -0.70 -17.45 -12.12
N CYS A 130 -1.12 -17.58 -10.87
CA CYS A 130 -0.45 -18.43 -9.87
C CYS A 130 -0.87 -19.91 -9.93
N ASN A 131 -1.88 -20.21 -10.72
CA ASN A 131 -2.39 -21.57 -10.92
C ASN A 131 -2.26 -21.96 -12.40
#